data_174f838bd329dbe7f273f76dbe4b3017
#
_entry.id   174f838bd329dbe7f273f76dbe4b3017
#
_cell.length_a   1.000
_cell.length_b   1.000
_cell.length_c   1.000
_cell.angle_alpha   90.00
_cell.angle_beta   90.00
_cell.angle_gamma   90.00
#
_symmetry.space_group_name_H-M   'P 1'
#
loop_
_entity.id
_entity.type
_entity.pdbx_description
1 polymer ?
#
loop_
_entity_poly.entity_id
_entity_poly.type
_entity_poly.pdbx_seq_one_letter_code
_entity_poly.pdbx_strand_id
1 'polypeptide(L)'
;MNNSCAFFMELCGNEVLLNQPLVAFFASRNSPPEALMLAQQWAREISQSDKVVISGFHSPIERAVLDILLANNRPVIVTLGRSLYRRIPPYLQPFFEKDNLLFISFRNQNRANLNNSQLRNWATVEFAQEVIFAPFLPNSQLSSLWFFLCNGTKPAHILQ
;
A
#
# COMPACT_ATOMS: atom_id res chain seq x y z
N MET A 1 29.63 3.97 2.79
CA MET A 1 28.90 4.77 3.79
C MET A 1 27.43 4.52 3.65
N ASN A 2 26.87 3.86 4.62
CA ASN A 2 25.46 3.60 4.64
C ASN A 2 24.73 4.87 5.02
N ASN A 3 24.12 5.52 4.03
CA ASN A 3 23.04 6.42 4.33
C ASN A 3 21.86 5.57 4.82
N SER A 4 21.95 5.11 6.06
CA SER A 4 20.82 4.48 6.69
C SER A 4 19.72 5.51 6.74
N CYS A 5 18.65 5.27 5.98
CA CYS A 5 17.44 6.05 6.15
C CYS A 5 17.08 6.05 7.63
N ALA A 6 17.12 7.23 8.24
CA ALA A 6 16.80 7.38 9.65
C ALA A 6 15.29 7.29 9.87
N PHE A 7 14.69 6.13 9.59
CA PHE A 7 13.29 5.88 9.90
C PHE A 7 13.15 4.57 10.66
N PHE A 8 12.16 4.54 11.54
CA PHE A 8 11.79 3.34 12.26
C PHE A 8 10.76 2.55 11.48
N MET A 9 10.91 1.25 11.52
CA MET A 9 9.91 0.32 11.04
C MET A 9 9.45 -0.53 12.23
N GLU A 10 8.14 -0.50 12.48
CA GLU A 10 7.52 -1.32 13.52
C GLU A 10 6.46 -2.22 12.87
N LEU A 11 6.40 -3.46 13.30
CA LEU A 11 5.51 -4.48 12.73
C LEU A 11 4.49 -4.94 13.76
N CYS A 12 3.26 -5.18 13.32
CA CYS A 12 2.21 -5.79 14.15
C CYS A 12 1.33 -6.68 13.28
N GLY A 13 1.33 -7.97 13.56
CA GLY A 13 0.53 -8.94 12.83
C GLY A 13 1.35 -10.07 12.26
N ASN A 14 0.91 -10.61 11.12
CA ASN A 14 1.53 -11.79 10.52
C ASN A 14 2.72 -11.40 9.63
N GLU A 15 3.92 -11.50 10.18
CA GLU A 15 5.16 -11.12 9.48
C GLU A 15 5.51 -12.08 8.34
N VAL A 16 4.95 -13.28 8.32
CA VAL A 16 5.17 -14.25 7.23
C VAL A 16 4.67 -13.70 5.89
N LEU A 17 3.71 -12.77 5.92
CA LEU A 17 3.20 -12.15 4.70
C LEU A 17 4.29 -11.42 3.90
N LEU A 18 5.35 -10.97 4.55
CA LEU A 18 6.48 -10.32 3.88
C LEU A 18 7.24 -11.26 2.94
N ASN A 19 7.10 -12.56 3.10
CA ASN A 19 7.77 -13.57 2.28
C ASN A 19 6.96 -13.99 1.06
N GLN A 20 5.77 -13.43 0.88
CA GLN A 20 4.91 -13.70 -0.26
C GLN A 20 5.24 -12.76 -1.42
N PRO A 21 4.79 -13.07 -2.65
CA PRO A 21 4.87 -12.09 -3.74
C PRO A 21 4.00 -10.87 -3.40
N LEU A 22 4.61 -9.68 -3.37
CA LEU A 22 3.94 -8.45 -2.94
C LEU A 22 3.68 -7.53 -4.12
N VAL A 23 2.45 -7.00 -4.19
CA VAL A 23 2.03 -6.00 -5.16
C VAL A 23 1.63 -4.74 -4.41
N ALA A 24 2.32 -3.63 -4.66
CA ALA A 24 1.94 -2.34 -4.09
C ALA A 24 0.77 -1.75 -4.90
N PHE A 25 -0.19 -1.18 -4.21
CA PHE A 25 -1.34 -0.52 -4.83
C PHE A 25 -1.45 0.92 -4.35
N PHE A 26 -1.61 1.83 -5.30
CA PHE A 26 -1.76 3.26 -5.03
C PHE A 26 -2.96 3.83 -5.80
N ALA A 27 -3.74 4.67 -5.11
CA ALA A 27 -4.79 5.46 -5.71
C ALA A 27 -4.85 6.82 -5.05
N SER A 28 -5.13 7.84 -5.85
CA SER A 28 -5.21 9.22 -5.39
C SER A 28 -6.67 9.63 -5.16
N ARG A 29 -6.87 10.63 -4.31
CA ARG A 29 -8.18 11.31 -4.24
C ARG A 29 -8.45 12.10 -5.53
N ASN A 30 -7.40 12.56 -6.22
CA ASN A 30 -7.50 13.26 -7.51
C ASN A 30 -7.44 12.22 -8.64
N SER A 31 -8.58 11.62 -8.92
CA SER A 31 -8.69 10.51 -9.87
C SER A 31 -9.80 10.77 -10.89
N PRO A 32 -9.65 10.28 -12.12
CA PRO A 32 -10.74 10.33 -13.10
C PRO A 32 -11.89 9.41 -12.67
N PRO A 33 -13.11 9.62 -13.24
CA PRO A 33 -14.29 8.86 -12.82
C PRO A 33 -14.18 7.34 -12.96
N GLU A 34 -13.44 6.84 -13.93
CA GLU A 34 -13.27 5.41 -14.18
C GLU A 34 -12.32 4.71 -13.20
N ALA A 35 -11.57 5.46 -12.41
CA ALA A 35 -10.53 4.89 -11.56
C ALA A 35 -11.07 3.90 -10.52
N LEU A 36 -12.21 4.21 -9.91
CA LEU A 36 -12.82 3.34 -8.90
C LEU A 36 -13.21 1.99 -9.50
N MET A 37 -13.90 1.99 -10.64
CA MET A 37 -14.32 0.76 -11.31
C MET A 37 -13.14 -0.11 -11.70
N LEU A 38 -12.10 0.49 -12.29
CA LEU A 38 -10.90 -0.23 -12.68
C LEU A 38 -10.18 -0.84 -11.48
N ALA A 39 -10.09 -0.10 -10.38
CA ALA A 39 -9.47 -0.60 -9.16
C ALA A 39 -10.26 -1.75 -8.56
N GLN A 40 -11.57 -1.67 -8.53
CA GLN A 40 -12.43 -2.73 -8.01
C GLN A 40 -12.32 -4.00 -8.87
N GLN A 41 -12.31 -3.85 -10.18
CA GLN A 41 -12.11 -4.98 -11.08
C GLN A 41 -10.75 -5.64 -10.85
N TRP A 42 -9.71 -4.84 -10.76
CA TRP A 42 -8.36 -5.34 -10.45
C TRP A 42 -8.33 -6.09 -9.12
N ALA A 43 -8.98 -5.55 -8.10
CA ALA A 43 -9.01 -6.19 -6.77
C ALA A 43 -9.67 -7.58 -6.82
N ARG A 44 -10.74 -7.73 -7.61
CA ARG A 44 -11.37 -9.04 -7.79
C ARG A 44 -10.44 -10.01 -8.51
N GLU A 45 -9.74 -9.55 -9.51
CA GLU A 45 -8.80 -10.38 -10.26
C GLU A 45 -7.61 -10.80 -9.41
N ILE A 46 -6.99 -9.86 -8.70
CA ILE A 46 -5.83 -10.17 -7.86
C ILE A 46 -6.21 -11.09 -6.69
N SER A 47 -7.47 -11.04 -6.25
CA SER A 47 -7.97 -11.94 -5.20
C SER A 47 -7.92 -13.40 -5.59
N GLN A 48 -7.83 -13.71 -6.88
CA GLN A 48 -7.72 -15.08 -7.38
C GLN A 48 -6.27 -15.56 -7.48
N SER A 49 -5.31 -14.70 -7.17
CA SER A 49 -3.88 -15.02 -7.23
C SER A 49 -3.32 -15.31 -5.84
N ASP A 50 -2.07 -15.73 -5.78
CA ASP A 50 -1.33 -15.92 -4.53
C ASP A 50 -0.61 -14.65 -4.06
N LYS A 51 -0.72 -13.55 -4.80
CA LYS A 51 -0.06 -12.31 -4.48
C LYS A 51 -0.74 -11.60 -3.31
N VAL A 52 0.06 -10.96 -2.48
CA VAL A 52 -0.41 -10.16 -1.33
C VAL A 52 -0.30 -8.68 -1.71
N VAL A 53 -1.39 -7.94 -1.50
CA VAL A 53 -1.40 -6.51 -1.77
C VAL A 53 -0.88 -5.76 -0.56
N ILE A 54 0.07 -4.85 -0.80
CA ILE A 54 0.63 -3.94 0.20
C ILE A 54 0.26 -2.51 -0.17
N SER A 55 -0.35 -1.77 0.75
CA SER A 55 -0.82 -0.41 0.50
C SER A 55 -1.07 0.30 1.82
N GLY A 56 -1.15 1.63 1.76
CA GLY A 56 -1.64 2.42 2.88
C GLY A 56 -3.14 2.31 3.07
N PHE A 57 -3.88 1.92 2.05
CA PHE A 57 -5.34 1.80 2.05
C PHE A 57 -6.02 3.03 2.65
N HIS A 58 -5.52 4.21 2.28
CA HIS A 58 -5.91 5.47 2.90
C HIS A 58 -6.92 6.27 2.07
N SER A 59 -6.73 6.32 0.75
CA SER A 59 -7.68 7.01 -0.13
C SER A 59 -8.97 6.21 -0.29
N PRO A 60 -10.08 6.85 -0.71
CA PRO A 60 -11.35 6.14 -0.90
C PRO A 60 -11.25 4.95 -1.86
N ILE A 61 -10.49 5.07 -2.94
CA ILE A 61 -10.31 3.98 -3.90
C ILE A 61 -9.47 2.86 -3.28
N GLU A 62 -8.41 3.19 -2.57
CA GLU A 62 -7.61 2.19 -1.85
C GLU A 62 -8.46 1.44 -0.82
N ARG A 63 -9.37 2.14 -0.12
CA ARG A 63 -10.29 1.52 0.83
C ARG A 63 -11.27 0.57 0.15
N ALA A 64 -11.75 0.93 -1.03
CA ALA A 64 -12.63 0.05 -1.81
C ALA A 64 -11.90 -1.24 -2.22
N VAL A 65 -10.62 -1.14 -2.58
CA VAL A 65 -9.79 -2.31 -2.88
C VAL A 65 -9.62 -3.18 -1.63
N LEU A 66 -9.32 -2.57 -0.48
CA LEU A 66 -9.19 -3.29 0.78
C LEU A 66 -10.46 -4.09 1.09
N ASP A 67 -11.62 -3.47 0.96
CA ASP A 67 -12.89 -4.11 1.27
C ASP A 67 -13.11 -5.37 0.41
N ILE A 68 -12.75 -5.31 -0.88
CA ILE A 68 -12.86 -6.47 -1.77
C ILE A 68 -11.88 -7.58 -1.37
N LEU A 69 -10.63 -7.22 -1.07
CA LEU A 69 -9.63 -8.20 -0.66
C LEU A 69 -10.02 -8.92 0.63
N LEU A 70 -10.52 -8.18 1.61
CA LEU A 70 -10.95 -8.74 2.88
C LEU A 70 -12.20 -9.62 2.69
N ALA A 71 -13.14 -9.21 1.85
CA ALA A 71 -14.34 -9.99 1.55
C ALA A 71 -14.00 -11.33 0.90
N ASN A 72 -12.87 -11.41 0.20
CA ASN A 72 -12.35 -12.64 -0.40
C ASN A 72 -11.36 -13.39 0.51
N ASN A 73 -11.28 -13.01 1.77
CA ASN A 73 -10.36 -13.59 2.76
C ASN A 73 -8.89 -13.55 2.33
N ARG A 74 -8.52 -12.53 1.55
CA ARG A 74 -7.13 -12.37 1.12
C ARG A 74 -6.32 -11.65 2.19
N PRO A 75 -5.10 -12.14 2.49
CA PRO A 75 -4.22 -11.40 3.39
C PRO A 75 -3.73 -10.11 2.74
N VAL A 76 -3.54 -9.07 3.55
CA VAL A 76 -3.03 -7.78 3.10
C VAL A 76 -1.99 -7.24 4.08
N ILE A 77 -1.11 -6.39 3.58
CA ILE A 77 -0.17 -5.64 4.38
C ILE A 77 -0.57 -4.16 4.32
N VAL A 78 -0.83 -3.58 5.48
CA VAL A 78 -1.22 -2.17 5.61
C VAL A 78 -0.02 -1.36 6.06
N THR A 79 0.41 -0.41 5.24
CA THR A 79 1.51 0.49 5.58
C THR A 79 0.97 1.79 6.15
N LEU A 80 1.51 2.19 7.29
CA LEU A 80 1.04 3.33 8.06
C LEU A 80 2.07 4.45 8.07
N GLY A 81 1.66 5.66 7.74
CA GLY A 81 2.46 6.87 7.93
C GLY A 81 2.30 7.44 9.34
N ARG A 82 2.01 6.59 10.29
CA ARG A 82 1.75 6.93 11.70
C ARG A 82 2.22 5.78 12.59
N SER A 83 2.13 5.97 13.90
CA SER A 83 2.38 4.89 14.86
C SER A 83 1.44 3.71 14.64
N LEU A 84 1.87 2.53 15.03
CA LEU A 84 0.98 1.37 15.08
C LEU A 84 -0.25 1.68 15.94
N TYR A 85 -1.37 1.05 15.59
CA TYR A 85 -2.59 1.18 16.37
C TYR A 85 -2.39 0.56 17.75
N ARG A 86 -2.77 1.28 18.79
CA ARG A 86 -2.85 0.72 20.15
C ARG A 86 -3.98 -0.30 20.25
N ARG A 87 -5.02 -0.07 19.46
CA ARG A 87 -6.19 -0.96 19.39
C ARG A 87 -6.54 -1.10 17.91
N ILE A 88 -6.58 -2.34 17.42
CA ILE A 88 -6.91 -2.63 16.03
C ILE A 88 -8.32 -2.10 15.74
N PRO A 89 -8.52 -1.36 14.64
CA PRO A 89 -9.87 -0.91 14.27
C PRO A 89 -10.86 -2.08 14.20
N PRO A 90 -12.08 -1.92 14.73
CA PRO A 90 -13.03 -3.05 14.83
C PRO A 90 -13.31 -3.75 13.52
N TYR A 91 -13.35 -3.02 12.39
CA TYR A 91 -13.63 -3.65 11.10
C TYR A 91 -12.47 -4.52 10.59
N LEU A 92 -11.28 -4.35 11.12
CA LEU A 92 -10.10 -5.15 10.78
C LEU A 92 -9.81 -6.27 11.77
N GLN A 93 -10.41 -6.20 12.95
CA GLN A 93 -10.13 -7.12 14.05
C GLN A 93 -10.32 -8.59 13.64
N PRO A 94 -11.43 -8.99 12.96
CA PRO A 94 -11.61 -10.41 12.60
C PRO A 94 -10.52 -10.93 11.66
N PHE A 95 -10.04 -10.07 10.76
CA PHE A 95 -8.99 -10.46 9.79
C PHE A 95 -7.61 -10.52 10.46
N PHE A 96 -7.37 -9.63 11.41
CA PHE A 96 -6.17 -9.67 12.22
C PHE A 96 -6.08 -10.96 13.03
N GLU A 97 -7.17 -11.39 13.63
CA GLU A 97 -7.24 -12.61 14.41
C GLU A 97 -7.04 -13.88 13.58
N LYS A 98 -7.33 -13.82 12.27
CA LYS A 98 -7.11 -14.91 11.32
C LYS A 98 -5.72 -14.93 10.70
N ASP A 99 -4.81 -14.08 11.17
CA ASP A 99 -3.46 -13.91 10.61
C ASP A 99 -3.46 -13.44 9.15
N ASN A 100 -4.49 -12.71 8.73
CA ASN A 100 -4.61 -12.15 7.39
C ASN A 100 -4.14 -10.71 7.28
N LEU A 101 -3.57 -10.15 8.33
CA LEU A 101 -3.10 -8.76 8.35
C LEU A 101 -1.70 -8.63 8.91
N LEU A 102 -0.95 -7.73 8.31
CA LEU A 102 0.28 -7.19 8.88
C LEU A 102 0.22 -5.67 8.77
N PHE A 103 0.41 -4.97 9.88
CA PHE A 103 0.60 -3.53 9.89
C PHE A 103 2.09 -3.21 9.94
N ILE A 104 2.53 -2.30 9.09
CA ILE A 104 3.89 -1.77 9.12
C ILE A 104 3.80 -0.27 9.33
N SER A 105 4.43 0.23 10.40
CA SER A 105 4.51 1.65 10.67
C SER A 105 5.87 2.17 10.23
N PHE A 106 5.87 3.24 9.45
CA PHE A 106 7.08 3.95 9.05
C PHE A 106 7.07 5.34 9.65
N ARG A 107 8.13 5.68 10.37
CA ARG A 107 8.30 7.03 10.91
C ARG A 107 9.72 7.50 10.70
N ASN A 108 9.86 8.77 10.30
CA ASN A 108 11.17 9.39 10.16
C ASN A 108 11.65 9.86 11.53
N GLN A 109 12.83 9.43 11.93
CA GLN A 109 13.47 9.88 13.18
C GLN A 109 13.83 11.36 13.13
N ASN A 110 14.26 11.81 11.97
CA ASN A 110 14.60 13.21 11.74
C ASN A 110 13.40 13.88 11.10
N ARG A 111 12.67 14.68 11.82
CA ARG A 111 11.46 15.38 11.38
C ARG A 111 11.64 16.28 10.15
N ALA A 112 12.74 16.11 9.42
CA ALA A 112 13.17 17.19 8.56
C ALA A 112 12.42 17.22 7.27
N ASN A 113 12.33 16.51 6.30
CA ASN A 113 11.97 16.91 4.96
C ASN A 113 10.96 16.05 4.21
N LEU A 114 10.60 14.90 4.74
CA LEU A 114 9.54 14.06 4.18
C LEU A 114 8.42 13.93 5.19
N ASN A 115 7.20 14.18 4.77
CA ASN A 115 6.07 13.85 5.63
C ASN A 115 5.93 12.32 5.70
N ASN A 116 5.25 11.83 6.72
CA ASN A 116 5.13 10.39 6.95
C ASN A 116 4.37 9.67 5.83
N SER A 117 3.47 10.35 5.13
CA SER A 117 2.74 9.76 4.01
C SER A 117 3.64 9.52 2.80
N GLN A 118 4.55 10.44 2.51
CA GLN A 118 5.52 10.26 1.43
C GLN A 118 6.49 9.13 1.77
N LEU A 119 6.99 9.10 3.00
CA LEU A 119 7.87 8.04 3.47
C LEU A 119 7.19 6.68 3.35
N ARG A 120 5.92 6.59 3.76
CA ARG A 120 5.12 5.38 3.64
C ARG A 120 5.04 4.91 2.18
N ASN A 121 4.76 5.82 1.25
CA ASN A 121 4.63 5.47 -0.17
C ASN A 121 5.95 4.92 -0.72
N TRP A 122 7.06 5.58 -0.46
CA TRP A 122 8.37 5.11 -0.90
C TRP A 122 8.74 3.77 -0.29
N ALA A 123 8.50 3.58 1.00
CA ALA A 123 8.76 2.32 1.68
C ALA A 123 7.87 1.20 1.15
N THR A 124 6.62 1.50 0.85
CA THR A 124 5.69 0.52 0.25
C THR A 124 6.21 0.01 -1.09
N VAL A 125 6.73 0.88 -1.93
CA VAL A 125 7.34 0.50 -3.21
C VAL A 125 8.55 -0.41 -3.00
N GLU A 126 9.37 -0.12 -2.00
CA GLU A 126 10.57 -0.92 -1.73
C GLU A 126 10.26 -2.37 -1.38
N PHE A 127 9.17 -2.62 -0.67
CA PHE A 127 8.77 -3.99 -0.29
C PHE A 127 8.18 -4.78 -1.44
N ALA A 128 7.60 -4.13 -2.46
CA ALA A 128 6.84 -4.81 -3.50
C ALA A 128 7.70 -5.19 -4.70
N GLN A 129 7.34 -6.28 -5.35
CA GLN A 129 7.96 -6.73 -6.59
C GLN A 129 7.38 -6.03 -7.82
N GLU A 130 6.13 -5.57 -7.71
CA GLU A 130 5.49 -4.77 -8.76
C GLU A 130 4.57 -3.73 -8.12
N VAL A 131 4.25 -2.69 -8.88
CA VAL A 131 3.46 -1.56 -8.41
C VAL A 131 2.31 -1.30 -9.38
N ILE A 132 1.11 -1.18 -8.83
CA ILE A 132 -0.11 -0.90 -9.59
C ILE A 132 -0.71 0.42 -9.12
N PHE A 133 -1.07 1.26 -10.07
CA PHE A 133 -1.74 2.52 -9.82
C PHE A 133 -3.15 2.48 -10.42
N ALA A 134 -4.15 2.90 -9.67
CA ALA A 134 -5.40 3.33 -10.30
C ALA A 134 -5.12 4.61 -11.09
N PRO A 135 -5.85 4.89 -12.18
CA PRO A 135 -5.66 6.14 -12.91
C PRO A 135 -5.75 7.35 -11.96
N PHE A 136 -4.87 8.32 -12.16
CA PHE A 136 -4.83 9.53 -11.35
C PHE A 136 -4.62 10.76 -12.24
N LEU A 137 -5.01 11.93 -11.75
CA LEU A 137 -4.86 13.19 -12.48
C LEU A 137 -3.42 13.71 -12.38
N PRO A 138 -2.95 14.49 -13.36
CA PRO A 138 -1.56 14.97 -13.39
C PRO A 138 -1.12 15.77 -12.17
N ASN A 139 -2.06 16.41 -11.46
CA ASN A 139 -1.77 17.18 -10.24
C ASN A 139 -1.77 16.32 -8.98
N SER A 140 -1.87 15.01 -9.11
CA SER A 140 -1.83 14.08 -7.99
C SER A 140 -0.43 13.98 -7.40
N GLN A 141 -0.37 13.71 -6.09
CA GLN A 141 0.89 13.40 -5.40
C GLN A 141 1.56 12.14 -5.94
N LEU A 142 0.82 11.28 -6.63
CA LEU A 142 1.36 10.05 -7.20
C LEU A 142 2.19 10.28 -8.46
N SER A 143 2.09 11.46 -9.08
CA SER A 143 2.79 11.76 -10.33
C SER A 143 4.31 11.63 -10.19
N SER A 144 4.88 12.14 -9.10
CA SER A 144 6.33 12.05 -8.89
C SER A 144 6.78 10.60 -8.62
N LEU A 145 5.99 9.84 -7.89
CA LEU A 145 6.28 8.43 -7.64
C LEU A 145 6.21 7.62 -8.94
N TRP A 146 5.17 7.85 -9.74
CA TRP A 146 5.03 7.22 -11.05
C TRP A 146 6.22 7.55 -11.97
N PHE A 147 6.60 8.83 -12.03
CA PHE A 147 7.72 9.28 -12.86
C PHE A 147 9.02 8.58 -12.45
N PHE A 148 9.27 8.48 -11.15
CA PHE A 148 10.44 7.76 -10.63
C PHE A 148 10.44 6.29 -11.05
N LEU A 149 9.29 5.62 -10.94
CA LEU A 149 9.16 4.20 -11.29
C LEU A 149 9.32 3.95 -12.79
N CYS A 150 8.88 4.87 -13.64
CA CYS A 150 9.07 4.78 -15.09
C CYS A 150 10.54 4.77 -15.49
N ASN A 151 11.40 5.39 -14.70
CA ASN A 151 12.84 5.45 -14.96
C ASN A 151 13.62 4.36 -14.22
N GLY A 152 12.92 3.46 -13.54
CA GLY A 152 13.51 2.35 -12.82
C GLY A 152 13.28 1.01 -13.50
N THR A 153 13.67 -0.08 -12.83
CA THR A 153 13.56 -1.44 -13.34
C THR A 153 12.37 -2.22 -12.79
N LYS A 154 11.75 -1.72 -11.71
CA LYS A 154 10.62 -2.39 -11.08
C LYS A 154 9.38 -2.25 -11.96
N PRO A 155 8.64 -3.34 -12.25
CA PRO A 155 7.41 -3.25 -13.03
C PRO A 155 6.39 -2.34 -12.37
N ALA A 156 5.86 -1.38 -13.12
CA ALA A 156 4.85 -0.44 -12.64
C ALA A 156 3.84 -0.20 -13.76
N HIS A 157 2.54 -0.24 -13.41
CA HIS A 157 1.46 -0.09 -14.39
C HIS A 157 0.36 0.79 -13.84
N ILE A 158 -0.26 1.57 -14.74
CA ILE A 158 -1.51 2.26 -14.46
C ILE A 158 -2.63 1.43 -15.09
N LEU A 159 -3.67 1.15 -14.31
CA LEU A 159 -4.82 0.39 -14.78
C LEU A 159 -5.55 1.12 -15.92
N GLN A 160 -6.01 0.36 -16.90
CA GLN A 160 -6.73 0.87 -18.07
C GLN A 160 -8.01 0.08 -18.32
#